data_172467b85bcb56710c52db18c6693d76
#
_entry.id   172467b85bcb56710c52db18c6693d76
#
_cell.length_a   1.000
_cell.length_b   1.000
_cell.length_c   1.000
_cell.angle_alpha   90.00
_cell.angle_beta   90.00
_cell.angle_gamma   90.00
#
_symmetry.space_group_name_H-M   'P 1'
#
loop_
_entity.id
_entity.type
_entity.pdbx_description
1 polymer ?
#
loop_
_entity_poly.entity_id
_entity_poly.type
_entity_poly.pdbx_seq_one_letter_code
_entity_poly.pdbx_strand_id
1 'polypeptide(L)'
;MDRRKFVTGCLGLPLLAQAGGAQAQAGLSKIIFPFAAGAGGDTLCRLIAQEMAPVLQRTIVVENRTGGDGLIGIKAVKGASPDGSMVLVTTGPTMYLLPMVETKPSFDTARDFMPVSLLARFEFAVVIGPGVDAPDFKSFVAWLKAHPDKTSFGVPSNGTIPHFTGSKLEKDLGVALTRVPYRGSAPILNDLVGGHISFGIVTLADALPQHRAKGVKIIAVSSAARSPFAPDVPTLKESGIDLVADAWYGMWLPAGSPPEFASKLGAAASAALAKPEVKEKLTAIGMIPVGSTPEGLTKELAANTSLWQPIVKATGYKIEN
;
A
#
# COMPACT_ATOMS: atom_id res chain seq x y z
N MET A 1 5.27 10.70 -91.45
CA MET A 1 6.39 9.76 -91.34
C MET A 1 7.56 10.56 -90.88
N ASP A 2 8.01 10.50 -89.72
CA ASP A 2 9.16 9.91 -89.16
C ASP A 2 9.32 10.29 -87.68
N ARG A 3 9.47 9.30 -86.88
CA ARG A 3 9.75 9.31 -85.48
C ARG A 3 11.22 9.59 -85.23
N ARG A 4 11.48 10.06 -84.03
CA ARG A 4 12.72 9.97 -83.23
C ARG A 4 13.44 11.32 -83.02
N LYS A 5 13.43 11.82 -81.86
CA LYS A 5 14.45 11.69 -80.74
C LYS A 5 14.21 12.82 -79.76
N PHE A 6 13.63 12.46 -78.62
CA PHE A 6 13.72 13.27 -77.46
C PHE A 6 14.78 12.63 -76.52
N VAL A 7 15.88 13.26 -76.39
CA VAL A 7 16.96 12.85 -75.49
C VAL A 7 16.83 13.63 -74.21
N THR A 8 16.69 12.85 -73.19
CA THR A 8 16.66 13.02 -71.80
C THR A 8 17.71 13.95 -71.21
N GLY A 9 17.29 14.98 -70.50
CA GLY A 9 18.13 15.75 -69.57
C GLY A 9 17.71 15.39 -68.14
N CYS A 10 18.41 14.46 -67.50
CA CYS A 10 18.26 14.18 -66.05
C CYS A 10 18.98 15.28 -65.26
N LEU A 11 18.24 16.24 -64.73
CA LEU A 11 18.68 17.11 -63.65
C LEU A 11 18.55 16.34 -62.33
N GLY A 12 19.72 15.95 -61.81
CA GLY A 12 19.81 15.37 -60.45
C GLY A 12 19.46 16.43 -59.39
N LEU A 13 18.31 16.26 -58.74
CA LEU A 13 18.00 16.92 -57.49
C LEU A 13 18.75 16.20 -56.37
N PRO A 14 19.48 16.92 -55.50
CA PRO A 14 20.02 16.30 -54.29
C PRO A 14 18.85 15.97 -53.33
N LEU A 15 18.67 14.67 -53.01
CA LEU A 15 17.88 14.24 -51.88
C LEU A 15 18.54 14.82 -50.61
N LEU A 16 18.02 15.91 -50.11
CA LEU A 16 18.22 16.31 -48.75
C LEU A 16 17.55 15.22 -47.88
N ALA A 17 18.35 14.27 -47.41
CA ALA A 17 18.00 13.39 -46.35
C ALA A 17 17.67 14.27 -45.12
N GLN A 18 16.40 14.55 -44.91
CA GLN A 18 15.91 15.01 -43.63
C GLN A 18 16.25 13.89 -42.65
N ALA A 19 17.36 14.07 -41.92
CA ALA A 19 17.58 13.41 -40.67
C ALA A 19 16.47 13.93 -39.72
N GLY A 20 15.27 13.35 -39.84
CA GLY A 20 14.23 13.47 -38.86
C GLY A 20 14.84 12.99 -37.57
N GLY A 21 15.19 13.94 -36.68
CA GLY A 21 15.58 13.61 -35.33
C GLY A 21 14.50 12.67 -34.79
N ALA A 22 14.90 11.46 -34.48
CA ALA A 22 14.09 10.56 -33.72
C ALA A 22 13.77 11.30 -32.40
N GLN A 23 12.66 12.02 -32.38
CA GLN A 23 12.05 12.43 -31.11
C GLN A 23 11.87 11.12 -30.39
N ALA A 24 12.74 10.89 -29.41
CA ALA A 24 12.61 9.78 -28.49
C ALA A 24 11.18 9.84 -27.98
N GLN A 25 10.33 8.98 -28.49
CA GLN A 25 8.92 8.91 -28.13
C GLN A 25 8.93 8.70 -26.62
N ALA A 26 8.50 9.73 -25.87
CA ALA A 26 8.52 9.67 -24.41
C ALA A 26 7.87 8.36 -24.00
N GLY A 27 8.66 7.44 -23.44
CA GLY A 27 8.21 6.07 -23.16
C GLY A 27 6.97 6.12 -22.26
N LEU A 28 5.99 5.27 -22.52
CA LEU A 28 4.85 5.09 -21.62
C LEU A 28 5.27 4.20 -20.45
N SER A 29 5.03 4.67 -19.23
CA SER A 29 5.13 3.85 -18.03
C SER A 29 3.77 3.73 -17.39
N LYS A 30 3.43 2.53 -16.91
CA LYS A 30 2.20 2.27 -16.17
C LYS A 30 2.53 1.98 -14.73
N ILE A 31 1.95 2.74 -13.81
CA ILE A 31 1.90 2.35 -12.40
C ILE A 31 0.69 1.41 -12.24
N ILE A 32 0.97 0.15 -11.96
CA ILE A 32 -0.05 -0.85 -11.63
C ILE A 32 -0.34 -0.75 -10.14
N PHE A 33 -1.57 -0.37 -9.80
CA PHE A 33 -2.08 -0.34 -8.43
C PHE A 33 -3.14 -1.45 -8.28
N PRO A 34 -2.89 -2.50 -7.45
CA PRO A 34 -3.73 -3.70 -7.44
C PRO A 34 -5.02 -3.56 -6.61
N PHE A 35 -5.43 -2.33 -6.29
CA PHE A 35 -6.64 -2.04 -5.52
C PHE A 35 -7.55 -1.05 -6.23
N ALA A 36 -8.74 -0.84 -5.67
CA ALA A 36 -9.77 0.00 -6.27
C ALA A 36 -9.31 1.46 -6.43
N ALA A 37 -9.79 2.09 -7.49
CA ALA A 37 -9.61 3.52 -7.70
C ALA A 37 -10.33 4.34 -6.60
N GLY A 38 -9.80 5.52 -6.30
CA GLY A 38 -10.33 6.42 -5.27
C GLY A 38 -9.91 6.10 -3.84
N ALA A 39 -9.24 4.97 -3.59
CA ALA A 39 -8.60 4.70 -2.30
C ALA A 39 -7.37 5.59 -2.08
N GLY A 40 -6.95 5.73 -0.83
CA GLY A 40 -5.79 6.57 -0.50
C GLY A 40 -4.50 6.21 -1.27
N GLY A 41 -4.24 4.90 -1.49
CA GLY A 41 -3.12 4.45 -2.32
C GLY A 41 -3.24 4.81 -3.80
N ASP A 42 -4.45 4.88 -4.36
CA ASP A 42 -4.68 5.38 -5.71
C ASP A 42 -4.38 6.87 -5.81
N THR A 43 -4.80 7.64 -4.80
CA THR A 43 -4.45 9.06 -4.66
C THR A 43 -2.94 9.27 -4.60
N LEU A 44 -2.22 8.48 -3.79
CA LEU A 44 -0.75 8.47 -3.73
C LEU A 44 -0.15 8.21 -5.12
N CYS A 45 -0.60 7.15 -5.82
CA CYS A 45 -0.10 6.81 -7.15
C CYS A 45 -0.28 7.94 -8.16
N ARG A 46 -1.45 8.59 -8.18
CA ARG A 46 -1.74 9.69 -9.12
C ARG A 46 -0.93 10.94 -8.81
N LEU A 47 -0.76 11.28 -7.53
CA LEU A 47 0.07 12.41 -7.12
C LEU A 47 1.53 12.22 -7.55
N ILE A 48 2.13 11.07 -7.23
CA ILE A 48 3.53 10.82 -7.61
C ILE A 48 3.69 10.68 -9.14
N ALA A 49 2.73 10.07 -9.84
CA ALA A 49 2.76 9.95 -11.30
C ALA A 49 2.82 11.32 -11.98
N GLN A 50 1.97 12.25 -11.53
CA GLN A 50 1.93 13.62 -12.04
C GLN A 50 3.28 14.33 -11.89
N GLU A 51 3.90 14.20 -10.71
CA GLU A 51 5.16 14.88 -10.37
C GLU A 51 6.38 14.22 -10.99
N MET A 52 6.37 12.90 -11.17
CA MET A 52 7.48 12.15 -11.76
C MET A 52 7.52 12.25 -13.29
N ALA A 53 6.38 12.40 -13.96
CA ALA A 53 6.28 12.39 -15.42
C ALA A 53 7.23 13.40 -16.10
N PRO A 54 7.27 14.69 -15.73
CA PRO A 54 8.19 15.67 -16.32
C PRO A 54 9.66 15.38 -16.00
N VAL A 55 9.96 14.88 -14.80
CA VAL A 55 11.33 14.56 -14.36
C VAL A 55 11.90 13.38 -15.14
N LEU A 56 11.07 12.38 -15.41
CA LEU A 56 11.46 11.17 -16.13
C LEU A 56 11.33 11.31 -17.65
N GLN A 57 10.73 12.42 -18.13
CA GLN A 57 10.39 12.63 -19.53
C GLN A 57 9.57 11.45 -20.11
N ARG A 58 8.61 10.97 -19.33
CA ARG A 58 7.73 9.84 -19.67
C ARG A 58 6.27 10.19 -19.38
N THR A 59 5.37 9.64 -20.16
CA THR A 59 3.96 9.61 -19.79
C THR A 59 3.76 8.51 -18.74
N ILE A 60 3.22 8.85 -17.58
CA ILE A 60 2.95 7.89 -16.50
C ILE A 60 1.44 7.79 -16.29
N VAL A 61 0.88 6.60 -16.46
CA VAL A 61 -0.54 6.31 -16.28
C VAL A 61 -0.74 5.37 -15.10
N VAL A 62 -1.68 5.68 -14.23
CA VAL A 62 -2.08 4.76 -13.13
C VAL A 62 -3.19 3.85 -13.64
N GLU A 63 -2.94 2.54 -13.55
CA GLU A 63 -3.87 1.49 -13.94
C GLU A 63 -4.25 0.65 -12.71
N ASN A 64 -5.54 0.64 -12.34
CA ASN A 64 -6.04 -0.14 -11.23
C ASN A 64 -6.37 -1.57 -11.70
N ARG A 65 -5.56 -2.57 -11.29
CA ARG A 65 -5.77 -4.00 -11.62
C ARG A 65 -6.16 -4.77 -10.36
N THR A 66 -7.43 -4.76 -10.04
CA THR A 66 -7.98 -5.38 -8.83
C THR A 66 -8.23 -6.89 -8.98
N GLY A 67 -8.34 -7.60 -7.87
CA GLY A 67 -8.75 -9.01 -7.78
C GLY A 67 -7.70 -9.91 -7.14
N GLY A 68 -8.18 -11.00 -6.48
CA GLY A 68 -7.33 -11.95 -5.77
C GLY A 68 -6.43 -11.31 -4.72
N ASP A 69 -6.96 -10.42 -3.88
CA ASP A 69 -6.20 -9.66 -2.88
C ASP A 69 -4.98 -8.91 -3.45
N GLY A 70 -5.08 -8.49 -4.71
CA GLY A 70 -4.03 -7.77 -5.44
C GLY A 70 -3.18 -8.66 -6.37
N LEU A 71 -3.35 -9.97 -6.34
CA LEU A 71 -2.56 -10.92 -7.13
C LEU A 71 -2.62 -10.67 -8.63
N ILE A 72 -3.77 -10.21 -9.17
CA ILE A 72 -3.89 -9.95 -10.61
C ILE A 72 -2.90 -8.86 -11.04
N GLY A 73 -2.85 -7.75 -10.31
CA GLY A 73 -1.91 -6.67 -10.59
C GLY A 73 -0.44 -7.06 -10.35
N ILE A 74 -0.18 -7.77 -9.25
CA ILE A 74 1.17 -8.26 -8.91
C ILE A 74 1.71 -9.21 -9.99
N LYS A 75 0.92 -10.20 -10.40
CA LYS A 75 1.30 -11.15 -11.47
C LYS A 75 1.52 -10.46 -12.82
N ALA A 76 0.74 -9.42 -13.12
CA ALA A 76 0.92 -8.64 -14.35
C ALA A 76 2.29 -7.94 -14.39
N VAL A 77 2.75 -7.37 -13.26
CA VAL A 77 4.08 -6.74 -13.20
C VAL A 77 5.19 -7.79 -13.12
N LYS A 78 5.01 -8.88 -12.36
CA LYS A 78 5.96 -9.99 -12.32
C LYS A 78 6.28 -10.53 -13.72
N GLY A 79 5.29 -10.64 -14.60
CA GLY A 79 5.44 -11.14 -15.97
C GLY A 79 5.79 -10.07 -17.02
N ALA A 80 5.96 -8.81 -16.62
CA ALA A 80 6.25 -7.74 -17.54
C ALA A 80 7.73 -7.68 -17.94
N SER A 81 8.01 -7.04 -19.09
CA SER A 81 9.38 -6.76 -19.50
C SER A 81 10.08 -5.83 -18.50
N PRO A 82 11.37 -6.07 -18.19
CA PRO A 82 12.12 -5.27 -17.21
C PRO A 82 12.66 -3.95 -17.82
N ASP A 83 11.84 -3.27 -18.63
CA ASP A 83 12.18 -2.08 -19.41
C ASP A 83 11.61 -0.77 -18.79
N GLY A 84 10.97 -0.87 -17.63
CA GLY A 84 10.35 0.26 -16.94
C GLY A 84 8.99 0.66 -17.52
N SER A 85 8.40 -0.11 -18.43
CA SER A 85 7.03 0.12 -18.92
C SER A 85 5.97 -0.18 -17.89
N MET A 86 6.25 -1.07 -16.91
CA MET A 86 5.37 -1.39 -15.80
C MET A 86 6.08 -1.24 -14.45
N VAL A 87 5.41 -0.58 -13.53
CA VAL A 87 5.85 -0.34 -12.15
C VAL A 87 4.73 -0.80 -11.22
N LEU A 88 5.03 -1.59 -10.21
CA LEU A 88 4.08 -1.98 -9.18
C LEU A 88 4.13 -0.97 -8.04
N VAL A 89 2.98 -0.44 -7.64
CA VAL A 89 2.80 0.24 -6.35
C VAL A 89 1.75 -0.52 -5.57
N THR A 90 2.13 -1.04 -4.42
CA THR A 90 1.22 -1.82 -3.55
C THR A 90 1.59 -1.64 -2.09
N THR A 91 0.82 -2.25 -1.19
CA THR A 91 1.16 -2.21 0.23
C THR A 91 2.27 -3.20 0.56
N GLY A 92 3.14 -2.85 1.50
CA GLY A 92 4.15 -3.76 2.05
C GLY A 92 3.54 -5.06 2.55
N PRO A 93 2.48 -5.02 3.36
CA PRO A 93 1.77 -6.21 3.80
C PRO A 93 1.40 -7.18 2.68
N THR A 94 0.94 -6.69 1.53
CA THR A 94 0.65 -7.56 0.38
C THR A 94 1.90 -8.28 -0.11
N MET A 95 3.07 -7.65 -0.04
CA MET A 95 4.31 -8.23 -0.53
C MET A 95 4.94 -9.24 0.44
N TYR A 96 4.68 -9.17 1.74
CA TYR A 96 5.25 -10.13 2.70
C TYR A 96 4.22 -11.05 3.36
N LEU A 97 2.98 -10.60 3.65
CA LEU A 97 1.97 -11.47 4.28
C LEU A 97 1.34 -12.44 3.27
N LEU A 98 1.03 -11.97 2.05
CA LEU A 98 0.33 -12.82 1.08
C LEU A 98 1.13 -14.10 0.76
N PRO A 99 2.44 -14.06 0.46
CA PRO A 99 3.23 -15.28 0.30
C PRO A 99 3.29 -16.17 1.55
N MET A 100 3.15 -15.60 2.76
CA MET A 100 3.16 -16.38 4.00
C MET A 100 1.87 -17.15 4.21
N VAL A 101 0.73 -16.61 3.75
CA VAL A 101 -0.61 -17.20 4.00
C VAL A 101 -1.07 -18.08 2.84
N GLU A 102 -0.54 -17.93 1.63
CA GLU A 102 -0.86 -18.83 0.51
C GLU A 102 -0.29 -20.23 0.75
N THR A 103 -1.08 -21.26 0.46
CA THR A 103 -0.61 -22.66 0.52
C THR A 103 0.50 -22.90 -0.51
N LYS A 104 0.37 -22.28 -1.68
CA LYS A 104 1.39 -22.25 -2.74
C LYS A 104 1.66 -20.78 -3.11
N PRO A 105 2.76 -20.18 -2.65
CA PRO A 105 3.05 -18.78 -2.92
C PRO A 105 3.06 -18.48 -4.42
N SER A 106 2.24 -17.52 -4.83
CA SER A 106 2.09 -17.09 -6.24
C SER A 106 3.29 -16.29 -6.74
N PHE A 107 4.07 -15.74 -5.82
CA PHE A 107 5.29 -14.98 -6.10
C PHE A 107 6.24 -15.03 -4.89
N ASP A 108 7.48 -14.70 -5.16
CA ASP A 108 8.53 -14.45 -4.18
C ASP A 108 9.00 -13.00 -4.35
N THR A 109 8.80 -12.17 -3.33
CA THR A 109 9.07 -10.74 -3.43
C THR A 109 10.51 -10.42 -3.75
N ALA A 110 11.46 -11.13 -3.12
CA ALA A 110 12.89 -10.87 -3.30
C ALA A 110 13.41 -11.36 -4.66
N ARG A 111 12.84 -12.45 -5.17
CA ARG A 111 13.26 -13.05 -6.44
C ARG A 111 12.59 -12.39 -7.65
N ASP A 112 11.29 -12.09 -7.52
CA ASP A 112 10.45 -11.73 -8.68
C ASP A 112 10.36 -10.21 -8.90
N PHE A 113 10.83 -9.40 -7.93
CA PHE A 113 10.72 -7.94 -7.99
C PHE A 113 12.02 -7.24 -7.57
N MET A 114 12.28 -6.10 -8.20
CA MET A 114 13.34 -5.18 -7.82
C MET A 114 12.74 -4.04 -6.98
N PRO A 115 13.20 -3.82 -5.73
CA PRO A 115 12.72 -2.72 -4.89
C PRO A 115 13.16 -1.37 -5.46
N VAL A 116 12.29 -0.35 -5.31
CA VAL A 116 12.56 1.01 -5.75
C VAL A 116 12.51 2.00 -4.60
N SER A 117 11.38 2.12 -3.91
CA SER A 117 11.23 3.06 -2.79
C SER A 117 10.03 2.70 -1.91
N LEU A 118 10.16 2.89 -0.62
CA LEU A 118 9.04 3.02 0.30
C LEU A 118 8.47 4.43 0.13
N LEU A 119 7.21 4.53 -0.24
CA LEU A 119 6.59 5.80 -0.64
C LEU A 119 5.93 6.54 0.52
N ALA A 120 5.08 5.86 1.27
CA ALA A 120 4.34 6.46 2.38
C ALA A 120 3.96 5.40 3.41
N ARG A 121 3.80 5.83 4.68
CA ARG A 121 3.28 5.01 5.78
C ARG A 121 1.85 5.38 6.09
N PHE A 122 1.11 4.43 6.63
CA PHE A 122 -0.21 4.63 7.21
C PHE A 122 -0.40 3.69 8.40
N GLU A 123 -1.31 4.05 9.28
CA GLU A 123 -1.46 3.43 10.59
C GLU A 123 -2.83 2.78 10.72
N PHE A 124 -2.92 1.80 11.61
CA PHE A 124 -4.18 1.24 12.07
C PHE A 124 -4.51 1.72 13.48
N ALA A 125 -5.77 1.62 13.84
CA ALA A 125 -6.28 1.98 15.15
C ALA A 125 -7.15 0.85 15.72
N VAL A 126 -7.05 0.64 17.01
CA VAL A 126 -8.02 -0.12 17.78
C VAL A 126 -9.13 0.85 18.19
N VAL A 127 -10.35 0.56 17.73
CA VAL A 127 -11.51 1.45 17.83
C VAL A 127 -12.63 0.72 18.54
N ILE A 128 -13.25 1.36 19.54
CA ILE A 128 -14.42 0.84 20.26
C ILE A 128 -15.68 1.64 19.94
N GLY A 129 -16.82 0.96 19.97
CA GLY A 129 -18.13 1.58 19.83
C GLY A 129 -18.66 2.16 21.15
N PRO A 130 -19.76 2.94 21.10
CA PRO A 130 -20.36 3.55 22.29
C PRO A 130 -20.92 2.55 23.32
N GLY A 131 -21.13 1.30 22.91
CA GLY A 131 -21.55 0.22 23.81
C GLY A 131 -20.45 -0.34 24.72
N VAL A 132 -19.20 0.09 24.54
CA VAL A 132 -18.03 -0.32 25.33
C VAL A 132 -17.64 0.82 26.27
N ASP A 133 -17.95 0.67 27.55
CA ASP A 133 -17.59 1.65 28.57
C ASP A 133 -16.14 1.49 29.01
N ALA A 134 -15.23 2.08 28.23
CA ALA A 134 -13.79 2.06 28.50
C ALA A 134 -13.13 3.41 28.12
N PRO A 135 -12.59 4.13 29.10
CA PRO A 135 -11.90 5.39 28.88
C PRO A 135 -10.56 5.21 28.13
N ASP A 136 -9.88 4.08 28.29
CA ASP A 136 -8.57 3.78 27.74
C ASP A 136 -8.40 2.28 27.40
N PHE A 137 -7.25 1.91 26.84
CA PHE A 137 -6.95 0.53 26.44
C PHE A 137 -6.94 -0.43 27.65
N LYS A 138 -6.43 -0.04 28.81
CA LYS A 138 -6.39 -0.87 30.01
C LYS A 138 -7.80 -1.20 30.50
N SER A 139 -8.66 -0.19 30.56
CA SER A 139 -10.08 -0.34 30.91
C SER A 139 -10.82 -1.20 29.89
N PHE A 140 -10.50 -1.07 28.60
CA PHE A 140 -11.04 -1.92 27.54
C PHE A 140 -10.68 -3.39 27.76
N VAL A 141 -9.43 -3.69 28.10
CA VAL A 141 -9.00 -5.07 28.43
C VAL A 141 -9.78 -5.63 29.62
N ALA A 142 -10.00 -4.83 30.68
CA ALA A 142 -10.81 -5.23 31.81
C ALA A 142 -12.26 -5.48 31.40
N TRP A 143 -12.81 -4.61 30.55
CA TRP A 143 -14.15 -4.75 30.01
C TRP A 143 -14.32 -6.04 29.21
N LEU A 144 -13.39 -6.38 28.31
CA LEU A 144 -13.41 -7.62 27.51
C LEU A 144 -13.44 -8.86 28.42
N LYS A 145 -12.64 -8.85 29.48
CA LYS A 145 -12.60 -9.97 30.47
C LYS A 145 -13.90 -10.12 31.25
N ALA A 146 -14.61 -9.02 31.48
CA ALA A 146 -15.90 -9.00 32.17
C ALA A 146 -17.09 -9.37 31.26
N HIS A 147 -16.92 -9.31 29.93
CA HIS A 147 -17.97 -9.54 28.94
C HIS A 147 -17.53 -10.59 27.89
N PRO A 148 -17.40 -11.88 28.27
CA PRO A 148 -16.90 -12.91 27.34
C PRO A 148 -17.85 -13.20 26.17
N ASP A 149 -19.08 -12.76 26.24
CA ASP A 149 -20.12 -12.80 25.20
C ASP A 149 -19.98 -11.62 24.17
N LYS A 150 -19.17 -10.61 24.49
CA LYS A 150 -19.01 -9.39 23.70
C LYS A 150 -17.56 -9.19 23.22
N THR A 151 -16.96 -10.24 22.68
CA THR A 151 -15.56 -10.23 22.23
C THR A 151 -15.40 -10.16 20.72
N SER A 152 -16.48 -9.83 19.99
CA SER A 152 -16.45 -9.69 18.52
C SER A 152 -15.68 -8.45 18.08
N PHE A 153 -14.82 -8.63 17.07
CA PHE A 153 -14.06 -7.54 16.50
C PHE A 153 -14.05 -7.55 14.97
N GLY A 154 -14.15 -6.36 14.39
CA GLY A 154 -14.14 -6.16 12.96
C GLY A 154 -12.72 -6.01 12.39
N VAL A 155 -12.47 -6.65 11.23
CA VAL A 155 -11.25 -6.45 10.44
C VAL A 155 -11.63 -6.19 8.98
N PRO A 156 -10.91 -5.31 8.24
CA PRO A 156 -11.25 -4.94 6.86
C PRO A 156 -11.16 -6.09 5.85
N SER A 157 -10.39 -7.12 6.17
CA SER A 157 -10.23 -8.35 5.38
C SER A 157 -9.48 -9.41 6.20
N ASN A 158 -9.60 -10.66 5.81
CA ASN A 158 -8.78 -11.74 6.34
C ASN A 158 -7.35 -11.68 5.77
N GLY A 159 -6.37 -12.26 6.49
CA GLY A 159 -4.97 -12.33 6.03
C GLY A 159 -4.23 -10.99 6.01
N THR A 160 -4.76 -9.99 6.71
CA THR A 160 -4.22 -8.62 6.77
C THR A 160 -3.58 -8.31 8.13
N ILE A 161 -2.85 -7.20 8.24
CA ILE A 161 -2.32 -6.70 9.52
C ILE A 161 -3.41 -6.60 10.60
N PRO A 162 -4.57 -5.98 10.36
CA PRO A 162 -5.65 -5.96 11.35
C PRO A 162 -6.07 -7.35 11.83
N HIS A 163 -6.15 -8.35 10.93
CA HIS A 163 -6.46 -9.73 11.33
C HIS A 163 -5.42 -10.27 12.32
N PHE A 164 -4.13 -10.23 11.94
CA PHE A 164 -3.07 -10.78 12.77
C PHE A 164 -2.80 -9.96 14.04
N THR A 165 -3.07 -8.66 14.02
CA THR A 165 -3.08 -7.81 15.21
C THR A 165 -4.14 -8.30 16.20
N GLY A 166 -5.36 -8.58 15.72
CA GLY A 166 -6.40 -9.17 16.57
C GLY A 166 -6.00 -10.51 17.16
N SER A 167 -5.40 -11.41 16.36
CA SER A 167 -4.89 -12.69 16.86
C SER A 167 -3.77 -12.54 17.90
N LYS A 168 -2.91 -11.52 17.74
CA LYS A 168 -1.90 -11.20 18.76
C LYS A 168 -2.53 -10.66 20.04
N LEU A 169 -3.53 -9.77 19.91
CA LEU A 169 -4.28 -9.28 21.09
C LEU A 169 -4.96 -10.42 21.83
N GLU A 170 -5.63 -11.33 21.13
CA GLU A 170 -6.24 -12.53 21.72
C GLU A 170 -5.25 -13.31 22.58
N LYS A 171 -4.06 -13.59 22.02
CA LYS A 171 -2.98 -14.31 22.70
C LYS A 171 -2.44 -13.55 23.89
N ASP A 172 -2.09 -12.27 23.74
CA ASP A 172 -1.41 -11.48 24.77
C ASP A 172 -2.34 -11.13 25.93
N LEU A 173 -3.64 -10.93 25.66
CA LEU A 173 -4.64 -10.59 26.66
C LEU A 173 -5.23 -11.83 27.36
N GLY A 174 -5.06 -13.02 26.77
CA GLY A 174 -5.67 -14.26 27.26
C GLY A 174 -7.19 -14.23 27.21
N VAL A 175 -7.77 -13.57 26.21
CA VAL A 175 -9.23 -13.43 25.99
C VAL A 175 -9.56 -13.99 24.62
N ALA A 176 -10.50 -14.93 24.55
CA ALA A 176 -10.99 -15.45 23.28
C ALA A 176 -11.73 -14.33 22.52
N LEU A 177 -11.27 -14.05 21.29
CA LEU A 177 -11.82 -13.00 20.43
C LEU A 177 -12.50 -13.61 19.21
N THR A 178 -13.67 -13.10 18.86
CA THR A 178 -14.42 -13.54 17.68
C THR A 178 -14.21 -12.54 16.54
N ARG A 179 -13.41 -12.94 15.53
CA ARG A 179 -13.12 -12.11 14.37
C ARG A 179 -14.28 -12.09 13.37
N VAL A 180 -14.67 -10.88 12.95
CA VAL A 180 -15.69 -10.64 11.92
C VAL A 180 -15.01 -9.93 10.73
N PRO A 181 -14.88 -10.60 9.57
CA PRO A 181 -14.29 -9.98 8.37
C PRO A 181 -15.33 -9.10 7.65
N TYR A 182 -14.89 -7.93 7.21
CA TYR A 182 -15.66 -6.95 6.44
C TYR A 182 -15.01 -6.67 5.08
N ARG A 183 -15.67 -5.83 4.28
CA ARG A 183 -15.12 -5.30 3.02
C ARG A 183 -14.65 -3.85 3.22
N GLY A 184 -13.56 -3.68 4.01
CA GLY A 184 -12.99 -2.37 4.34
C GLY A 184 -13.43 -1.82 5.70
N SER A 185 -12.93 -0.63 6.06
CA SER A 185 -13.13 0.00 7.38
C SER A 185 -14.53 0.57 7.57
N ALA A 186 -15.14 1.12 6.53
CA ALA A 186 -16.42 1.83 6.65
C ALA A 186 -17.56 0.99 7.26
N PRO A 187 -17.81 -0.26 6.81
CA PRO A 187 -18.86 -1.08 7.43
C PRO A 187 -18.53 -1.47 8.88
N ILE A 188 -17.25 -1.61 9.25
CA ILE A 188 -16.82 -1.85 10.63
C ILE A 188 -17.22 -0.67 11.51
N LEU A 189 -16.92 0.55 11.06
CA LEU A 189 -17.25 1.77 11.80
C LEU A 189 -18.77 1.94 11.99
N ASN A 190 -19.55 1.59 10.98
CA ASN A 190 -21.02 1.61 11.07
C ASN A 190 -21.53 0.60 12.13
N ASP A 191 -20.99 -0.62 12.13
CA ASP A 191 -21.38 -1.66 13.09
C ASP A 191 -20.90 -1.36 14.51
N LEU A 192 -19.77 -0.66 14.66
CA LEU A 192 -19.32 -0.12 15.95
C LEU A 192 -20.31 0.91 16.51
N VAL A 193 -20.74 1.88 15.68
CA VAL A 193 -21.72 2.89 16.06
C VAL A 193 -23.07 2.24 16.39
N GLY A 194 -23.46 1.22 15.63
CA GLY A 194 -24.70 0.44 15.86
C GLY A 194 -24.64 -0.53 17.03
N GLY A 195 -23.46 -0.74 17.65
CA GLY A 195 -23.27 -1.68 18.76
C GLY A 195 -23.33 -3.15 18.36
N HIS A 196 -23.19 -3.49 17.08
CA HIS A 196 -23.22 -4.85 16.56
C HIS A 196 -21.93 -5.63 16.83
N ILE A 197 -20.80 -4.92 16.94
CA ILE A 197 -19.50 -5.44 17.36
C ILE A 197 -18.90 -4.54 18.44
N SER A 198 -18.02 -5.08 19.28
CA SER A 198 -17.46 -4.35 20.41
C SER A 198 -16.30 -3.45 20.03
N PHE A 199 -15.41 -3.94 19.15
CA PHE A 199 -14.29 -3.17 18.68
C PHE A 199 -13.92 -3.52 17.25
N GLY A 200 -13.02 -2.73 16.65
CA GLY A 200 -12.50 -2.97 15.32
C GLY A 200 -11.03 -2.56 15.23
N ILE A 201 -10.31 -3.14 14.28
CA ILE A 201 -8.97 -2.74 13.92
C ILE A 201 -9.04 -2.25 12.48
N VAL A 202 -8.96 -0.94 12.31
CA VAL A 202 -9.23 -0.26 11.03
C VAL A 202 -8.10 0.71 10.69
N THR A 203 -8.04 1.21 9.47
CA THR A 203 -7.12 2.30 9.11
C THR A 203 -7.42 3.52 9.97
N LEU A 204 -6.41 4.12 10.58
CA LEU A 204 -6.55 5.27 11.47
C LEU A 204 -7.29 6.42 10.77
N ALA A 205 -6.89 6.73 9.53
CA ALA A 205 -7.49 7.80 8.73
C ALA A 205 -9.02 7.66 8.58
N ASP A 206 -9.51 6.42 8.41
CA ASP A 206 -10.94 6.14 8.27
C ASP A 206 -11.70 6.34 9.60
N ALA A 207 -11.03 6.07 10.74
CA ALA A 207 -11.65 6.20 12.07
C ALA A 207 -11.68 7.65 12.59
N LEU A 208 -10.74 8.50 12.17
CA LEU A 208 -10.58 9.87 12.70
C LEU A 208 -11.85 10.72 12.62
N PRO A 209 -12.61 10.76 11.51
CA PRO A 209 -13.83 11.56 11.44
C PRO A 209 -14.87 11.13 12.48
N GLN A 210 -15.11 9.84 12.63
CA GLN A 210 -16.06 9.28 13.59
C GLN A 210 -15.59 9.47 15.05
N HIS A 211 -14.27 9.37 15.27
CA HIS A 211 -13.69 9.62 16.60
C HIS A 211 -13.87 11.08 17.02
N ARG A 212 -13.60 12.04 16.12
CA ARG A 212 -13.81 13.48 16.36
C ARG A 212 -15.28 13.82 16.60
N ALA A 213 -16.18 13.14 15.89
CA ALA A 213 -17.62 13.24 16.08
C ALA A 213 -18.15 12.50 17.31
N LYS A 214 -17.27 11.80 18.07
CA LYS A 214 -17.62 10.97 19.26
C LYS A 214 -18.58 9.82 18.96
N GLY A 215 -18.70 9.40 17.71
CA GLY A 215 -19.45 8.22 17.30
C GLY A 215 -18.74 6.92 17.64
N VAL A 216 -17.39 6.93 17.62
CA VAL A 216 -16.53 5.86 18.09
C VAL A 216 -15.36 6.44 18.90
N LYS A 217 -14.63 5.58 19.61
CA LYS A 217 -13.42 5.99 20.33
C LYS A 217 -12.21 5.21 19.87
N ILE A 218 -11.14 5.91 19.44
CA ILE A 218 -9.84 5.32 19.22
C ILE A 218 -9.14 5.17 20.56
N ILE A 219 -8.68 3.98 20.91
CA ILE A 219 -8.06 3.67 22.20
C ILE A 219 -6.60 3.28 22.11
N ALA A 220 -6.12 2.90 20.92
CA ALA A 220 -4.71 2.69 20.64
C ALA A 220 -4.44 2.84 19.15
N VAL A 221 -3.21 3.25 18.79
CA VAL A 221 -2.68 3.26 17.42
C VAL A 221 -1.60 2.20 17.26
N SER A 222 -1.41 1.73 16.04
CA SER A 222 -0.52 0.59 15.75
C SER A 222 0.93 0.99 15.48
N SER A 223 1.21 2.27 15.36
CA SER A 223 2.52 2.83 15.01
C SER A 223 3.55 2.72 16.15
N ALA A 224 4.84 2.86 15.80
CA ALA A 224 5.95 2.82 16.76
C ALA A 224 5.96 4.02 17.73
N ALA A 225 5.45 5.16 17.29
CA ALA A 225 5.24 6.37 18.07
C ALA A 225 3.80 6.83 17.93
N ARG A 226 3.34 7.71 18.80
CA ARG A 226 1.99 8.29 18.69
C ARG A 226 1.78 8.99 17.37
N SER A 227 0.62 8.79 16.80
CA SER A 227 0.26 9.36 15.51
C SER A 227 0.17 10.88 15.56
N PRO A 228 0.73 11.61 14.58
CA PRO A 228 0.50 13.05 14.48
C PRO A 228 -0.96 13.40 14.20
N PHE A 229 -1.77 12.44 13.74
CA PHE A 229 -3.20 12.61 13.47
C PHE A 229 -4.08 12.42 14.72
N ALA A 230 -3.53 11.75 15.76
CA ALA A 230 -4.19 11.45 17.03
C ALA A 230 -3.14 11.45 18.17
N PRO A 231 -2.52 12.60 18.50
CA PRO A 231 -1.38 12.67 19.42
C PRO A 231 -1.72 12.28 20.86
N ASP A 232 -2.99 12.38 21.24
CA ASP A 232 -3.47 12.00 22.57
C ASP A 232 -3.71 10.50 22.72
N VAL A 233 -3.75 9.74 21.62
CA VAL A 233 -4.00 8.30 21.64
C VAL A 233 -2.68 7.55 21.81
N PRO A 234 -2.57 6.63 22.82
CA PRO A 234 -1.38 5.83 23.02
C PRO A 234 -1.15 4.82 21.89
N THR A 235 0.09 4.37 21.74
CA THR A 235 0.41 3.24 20.88
C THR A 235 0.02 1.90 21.55
N LEU A 236 -0.08 0.83 20.77
CA LEU A 236 -0.21 -0.53 21.31
C LEU A 236 0.93 -0.84 22.28
N LYS A 237 2.16 -0.41 21.95
CA LYS A 237 3.33 -0.63 22.80
C LYS A 237 3.26 0.13 24.11
N GLU A 238 2.85 1.39 24.12
CA GLU A 238 2.57 2.16 25.36
C GLU A 238 1.45 1.52 26.17
N SER A 239 0.54 0.80 25.52
CA SER A 239 -0.59 0.09 26.14
C SER A 239 -0.23 -1.32 26.63
N GLY A 240 1.05 -1.73 26.57
CA GLY A 240 1.54 -3.02 27.06
C GLY A 240 1.52 -4.17 26.05
N ILE A 241 1.18 -3.90 24.79
CA ILE A 241 1.21 -4.88 23.70
C ILE A 241 2.48 -4.63 22.88
N ASP A 242 3.45 -5.54 22.96
CA ASP A 242 4.71 -5.43 22.21
C ASP A 242 4.48 -5.76 20.72
N LEU A 243 3.89 -4.80 20.03
CA LEU A 243 3.59 -4.87 18.60
C LEU A 243 3.63 -3.49 17.98
N VAL A 244 4.35 -3.36 16.86
CA VAL A 244 4.25 -2.28 15.90
C VAL A 244 3.63 -2.87 14.64
N ALA A 245 2.49 -2.35 14.23
CA ALA A 245 1.65 -2.94 13.18
C ALA A 245 1.18 -1.87 12.17
N ASP A 246 2.05 -0.93 11.84
CA ASP A 246 1.81 0.02 10.77
C ASP A 246 1.96 -0.65 9.38
N ALA A 247 1.50 0.04 8.36
CA ALA A 247 1.65 -0.39 6.98
C ALA A 247 2.24 0.74 6.12
N TRP A 248 2.68 0.36 4.94
CA TRP A 248 3.31 1.29 4.02
C TRP A 248 3.03 0.89 2.57
N TYR A 249 3.11 1.85 1.68
CA TYR A 249 3.13 1.64 0.24
C TYR A 249 4.57 1.63 -0.25
N GLY A 250 4.90 0.67 -1.09
CA GLY A 250 6.18 0.60 -1.76
C GLY A 250 6.01 0.58 -3.27
N MET A 251 7.14 0.78 -3.93
CA MET A 251 7.27 0.77 -5.40
C MET A 251 8.29 -0.29 -5.79
N TRP A 252 7.93 -1.08 -6.79
CA TRP A 252 8.77 -2.16 -7.33
C TRP A 252 8.74 -2.18 -8.84
N LEU A 253 9.81 -2.72 -9.41
CA LEU A 253 9.93 -3.08 -10.82
C LEU A 253 9.96 -4.62 -10.96
N PRO A 254 9.71 -5.17 -12.18
CA PRO A 254 9.99 -6.56 -12.45
C PRO A 254 11.47 -6.90 -12.16
N ALA A 255 11.75 -8.14 -11.75
CA ALA A 255 13.11 -8.62 -11.60
C ALA A 255 13.90 -8.45 -12.92
N GLY A 256 15.20 -8.15 -12.83
CA GLY A 256 16.06 -7.91 -13.99
C GLY A 256 15.94 -6.52 -14.61
N SER A 257 15.15 -5.61 -14.03
CA SER A 257 15.14 -4.21 -14.44
C SER A 257 16.50 -3.54 -14.22
N PRO A 258 16.93 -2.57 -15.07
CA PRO A 258 18.22 -1.90 -14.89
C PRO A 258 18.28 -1.17 -13.53
N PRO A 259 19.34 -1.38 -12.70
CA PRO A 259 19.49 -0.71 -11.40
C PRO A 259 19.50 0.81 -11.49
N GLU A 260 20.08 1.36 -12.56
CA GLU A 260 20.10 2.79 -12.84
C GLU A 260 18.68 3.36 -13.04
N PHE A 261 17.80 2.59 -13.71
CA PHE A 261 16.41 3.00 -13.87
C PHE A 261 15.65 2.96 -12.53
N ALA A 262 15.87 1.93 -11.73
CA ALA A 262 15.30 1.84 -10.38
C ALA A 262 15.73 3.03 -9.51
N SER A 263 17.02 3.37 -9.52
CA SER A 263 17.56 4.52 -8.78
C SER A 263 16.97 5.85 -9.27
N LYS A 264 16.87 6.05 -10.59
CA LYS A 264 16.28 7.26 -11.19
C LYS A 264 14.79 7.38 -10.84
N LEU A 265 14.06 6.27 -10.90
CA LEU A 265 12.63 6.21 -10.56
C LEU A 265 12.42 6.52 -9.06
N GLY A 266 13.22 5.93 -8.17
CA GLY A 266 13.19 6.17 -6.74
C GLY A 266 13.51 7.62 -6.36
N ALA A 267 14.52 8.21 -6.99
CA ALA A 267 14.87 9.62 -6.80
C ALA A 267 13.73 10.55 -7.23
N ALA A 268 13.10 10.28 -8.38
CA ALA A 268 11.94 11.04 -8.84
C ALA A 268 10.74 10.92 -7.90
N ALA A 269 10.46 9.71 -7.39
CA ALA A 269 9.40 9.48 -6.40
C ALA A 269 9.68 10.24 -5.09
N SER A 270 10.91 10.16 -4.58
CA SER A 270 11.32 10.87 -3.35
C SER A 270 11.21 12.39 -3.51
N ALA A 271 11.62 12.94 -4.66
CA ALA A 271 11.48 14.36 -4.96
C ALA A 271 10.00 14.78 -5.03
N ALA A 272 9.13 13.96 -5.64
CA ALA A 272 7.70 14.18 -5.67
C ALA A 272 7.08 14.22 -4.26
N LEU A 273 7.43 13.24 -3.43
CA LEU A 273 6.95 13.13 -2.04
C LEU A 273 7.48 14.26 -1.13
N ALA A 274 8.60 14.88 -1.47
CA ALA A 274 9.17 16.00 -0.72
C ALA A 274 8.45 17.34 -0.97
N LYS A 275 7.67 17.45 -2.04
CA LYS A 275 6.94 18.68 -2.40
C LYS A 275 5.88 19.02 -1.35
N PRO A 276 5.80 20.30 -0.90
CA PRO A 276 4.83 20.72 0.12
C PRO A 276 3.39 20.34 -0.20
N GLU A 277 2.96 20.60 -1.43
CA GLU A 277 1.59 20.30 -1.90
C GLU A 277 1.26 18.81 -1.93
N VAL A 278 2.25 17.95 -2.20
CA VAL A 278 2.10 16.48 -2.16
C VAL A 278 2.01 16.01 -0.70
N LYS A 279 2.89 16.52 0.16
CA LYS A 279 2.87 16.23 1.60
C LYS A 279 1.53 16.61 2.21
N GLU A 280 1.04 17.82 1.95
CA GLU A 280 -0.23 18.31 2.48
C GLU A 280 -1.39 17.39 2.08
N LYS A 281 -1.51 17.05 0.77
CA LYS A 281 -2.56 16.16 0.27
C LYS A 281 -2.50 14.76 0.88
N LEU A 282 -1.31 14.18 1.02
CA LEU A 282 -1.13 12.86 1.63
C LEU A 282 -1.43 12.88 3.13
N THR A 283 -0.97 13.91 3.83
CA THR A 283 -1.25 14.09 5.26
C THR A 283 -2.75 14.26 5.52
N ALA A 284 -3.45 15.00 4.65
CA ALA A 284 -4.91 15.18 4.76
C ALA A 284 -5.69 13.85 4.70
N ILE A 285 -5.14 12.83 4.02
CA ILE A 285 -5.71 11.48 3.95
C ILE A 285 -5.02 10.47 4.89
N GLY A 286 -4.34 10.96 5.94
CA GLY A 286 -3.76 10.12 6.99
C GLY A 286 -2.52 9.33 6.57
N MET A 287 -1.79 9.80 5.57
CA MET A 287 -0.53 9.19 5.12
C MET A 287 0.67 10.05 5.49
N ILE A 288 1.75 9.39 5.88
CA ILE A 288 3.05 10.01 6.17
C ILE A 288 3.97 9.72 4.97
N PRO A 289 4.27 10.71 4.10
CA PRO A 289 5.20 10.52 2.99
C PRO A 289 6.62 10.24 3.50
N VAL A 290 7.33 9.33 2.83
CA VAL A 290 8.69 8.88 3.22
C VAL A 290 9.69 9.11 2.09
N GLY A 291 9.63 8.35 1.00
CA GLY A 291 10.59 8.43 -0.10
C GLY A 291 11.95 7.79 0.26
N SER A 292 12.02 6.47 0.42
CA SER A 292 13.25 5.77 0.76
C SER A 292 14.11 5.43 -0.48
N THR A 293 15.36 5.00 -0.22
CA THR A 293 16.18 4.31 -1.21
C THR A 293 15.70 2.86 -1.41
N PRO A 294 16.15 2.15 -2.48
CA PRO A 294 15.88 0.71 -2.66
C PRO A 294 16.34 -0.14 -1.48
N GLU A 295 17.50 0.17 -0.89
CA GLU A 295 18.03 -0.51 0.29
C GLU A 295 17.15 -0.26 1.51
N GLY A 296 16.60 0.96 1.65
CA GLY A 296 15.65 1.30 2.71
C GLY A 296 14.38 0.46 2.62
N LEU A 297 13.82 0.32 1.41
CA LEU A 297 12.66 -0.53 1.16
C LEU A 297 12.97 -2.02 1.46
N THR A 298 14.14 -2.51 1.02
CA THR A 298 14.57 -3.89 1.26
C THR A 298 14.69 -4.18 2.76
N LYS A 299 15.32 -3.26 3.51
CA LYS A 299 15.47 -3.38 4.97
C LYS A 299 14.13 -3.40 5.68
N GLU A 300 13.21 -2.53 5.28
CA GLU A 300 11.86 -2.47 5.83
C GLU A 300 11.09 -3.77 5.56
N LEU A 301 11.14 -4.27 4.32
CA LEU A 301 10.50 -5.53 3.94
C LEU A 301 11.03 -6.70 4.77
N ALA A 302 12.35 -6.81 4.94
CA ALA A 302 12.97 -7.85 5.73
C ALA A 302 12.57 -7.78 7.22
N ALA A 303 12.58 -6.58 7.80
CA ALA A 303 12.16 -6.37 9.19
C ALA A 303 10.71 -6.78 9.42
N ASN A 304 9.80 -6.35 8.52
CA ASN A 304 8.39 -6.71 8.60
C ASN A 304 8.17 -8.21 8.37
N THR A 305 8.88 -8.82 7.43
CA THR A 305 8.83 -10.27 7.19
C THR A 305 9.20 -11.04 8.47
N SER A 306 10.30 -10.65 9.11
CA SER A 306 10.77 -11.29 10.36
C SER A 306 9.80 -11.09 11.51
N LEU A 307 9.18 -9.92 11.63
CA LEU A 307 8.19 -9.62 12.66
C LEU A 307 6.93 -10.47 12.50
N TRP A 308 6.39 -10.51 11.27
CA TRP A 308 5.08 -11.10 11.03
C TRP A 308 5.10 -12.62 10.86
N GLN A 309 6.21 -13.20 10.38
CA GLN A 309 6.31 -14.64 10.14
C GLN A 309 5.94 -15.51 11.34
N PRO A 310 6.47 -15.31 12.56
CA PRO A 310 6.07 -16.10 13.72
C PRO A 310 4.62 -15.85 14.15
N ILE A 311 4.10 -14.62 14.00
CA ILE A 311 2.71 -14.27 14.32
C ILE A 311 1.77 -15.02 13.38
N VAL A 312 1.99 -14.91 12.06
CA VAL A 312 1.16 -15.60 11.05
C VAL A 312 1.22 -17.11 11.24
N LYS A 313 2.41 -17.67 11.45
CA LYS A 313 2.59 -19.12 11.68
C LYS A 313 1.81 -19.61 12.88
N ALA A 314 1.76 -18.83 13.96
CA ALA A 314 1.05 -19.19 15.19
C ALA A 314 -0.46 -19.27 15.01
N THR A 315 -1.05 -18.56 14.04
CA THR A 315 -2.50 -18.61 13.76
C THR A 315 -2.91 -19.83 12.94
N GLY A 316 -1.97 -20.51 12.26
CA GLY A 316 -2.28 -21.58 11.30
C GLY A 316 -3.08 -21.12 10.07
N TYR A 317 -3.34 -19.81 9.95
CA TYR A 317 -4.17 -19.28 8.85
C TYR A 317 -3.51 -19.47 7.48
N LYS A 318 -4.26 -20.07 6.56
CA LYS A 318 -3.86 -20.30 5.16
C LYS A 318 -4.99 -19.91 4.20
N ILE A 319 -4.59 -19.50 3.00
CA ILE A 319 -5.46 -19.27 1.85
C ILE A 319 -5.14 -20.36 0.82
N GLU A 320 -6.17 -21.08 0.40
CA GLU A 320 -6.06 -22.00 -0.74
C GLU A 320 -6.24 -21.21 -2.03
N ASN A 321 -5.32 -21.40 -2.98
CA ASN A 321 -5.33 -20.75 -4.31
C ASN A 321 -5.82 -21.72 -5.37
#